data_f6bdba3ba620c4255f5499d68319f92f
#
_entry.id   f6bdba3ba620c4255f5499d68319f92f
#
_cell.length_a   1.000
_cell.length_b   1.000
_cell.length_c   1.000
_cell.angle_alpha   90.00
_cell.angle_beta   90.00
_cell.angle_gamma   90.00
#
_symmetry.space_group_name_H-M   'P 1'
#
loop_
_entity.id
_entity.type
_entity.pdbx_description
1 polymer ?
#
loop_
_entity_poly.entity_id
_entity_poly.type
_entity_poly.pdbx_seq_one_letter_code
_entity_poly.pdbx_strand_id
1 'polypeptide(L)'
;FRLVSLLTGPEKNICVVGDDDQSIYRFRGATIENILNFERIYKGTRTIRLEQNYRSTSNILNAANCVIQHNTERKGKTLWTKNGEGDKVQVYTAENEQDEASHIADVIGQHLKEGGHLADHAILYRMNAQSAPIESYFTRAGIPHKIVGGQRFNDRKEVKDIHSYMS
;
A
#
# COMPACT_ATOMS: atom_id res chain seq x y z
N PHE A 1 -18.04 -14.82 2.95
CA PHE A 1 -19.40 -14.30 2.74
C PHE A 1 -20.47 -15.27 3.23
N ARG A 2 -20.47 -16.55 2.76
CA ARG A 2 -21.48 -17.58 3.11
C ARG A 2 -21.64 -17.79 4.64
N LEU A 3 -20.53 -17.83 5.38
CA LEU A 3 -20.58 -17.97 6.84
C LEU A 3 -21.31 -16.79 7.49
N VAL A 4 -20.99 -15.57 7.09
CA VAL A 4 -21.64 -14.35 7.60
C VAL A 4 -23.13 -14.38 7.30
N SER A 5 -23.52 -14.78 6.07
CA SER A 5 -24.92 -14.89 5.68
C SER A 5 -25.70 -15.93 6.49
N LEU A 6 -25.04 -17.02 6.92
CA LEU A 6 -25.67 -18.04 7.77
C LEU A 6 -25.81 -17.58 9.23
N LEU A 7 -24.89 -16.74 9.70
CA LEU A 7 -24.94 -16.18 11.05
C LEU A 7 -25.89 -14.98 11.17
N THR A 8 -26.20 -14.36 10.04
CA THR A 8 -27.15 -13.24 10.00
C THR A 8 -28.57 -13.79 10.14
N GLY A 9 -29.20 -13.56 11.28
CA GLY A 9 -30.56 -14.03 11.57
C GLY A 9 -31.62 -13.41 10.64
N PRO A 10 -32.91 -13.72 10.86
CA PRO A 10 -34.02 -13.22 10.03
C PRO A 10 -34.10 -11.69 10.00
N GLU A 11 -33.68 -11.03 11.05
CA GLU A 11 -33.63 -9.55 11.16
C GLU A 11 -32.62 -8.91 10.20
N LYS A 12 -31.70 -9.69 9.63
CA LYS A 12 -30.64 -9.23 8.70
C LYS A 12 -29.87 -8.00 9.21
N ASN A 13 -29.69 -7.91 10.53
CA ASN A 13 -28.89 -6.85 11.13
C ASN A 13 -27.40 -7.10 10.85
N ILE A 14 -26.93 -6.58 9.74
CA ILE A 14 -25.56 -6.76 9.25
C ILE A 14 -25.00 -5.45 8.72
N CYS A 15 -23.78 -5.15 9.14
CA CYS A 15 -22.99 -4.06 8.60
C CYS A 15 -21.69 -4.62 8.05
N VAL A 16 -21.34 -4.24 6.83
CA VAL A 16 -20.07 -4.60 6.21
C VAL A 16 -19.32 -3.32 5.84
N VAL A 17 -18.02 -3.36 6.06
CA VAL A 17 -17.12 -2.26 5.71
C VAL A 17 -16.05 -2.81 4.78
N GLY A 18 -15.74 -2.06 3.74
CA GLY A 18 -14.69 -2.45 2.81
C GLY A 18 -14.29 -1.30 1.90
N ASP A 19 -13.21 -1.50 1.20
CA ASP A 19 -12.68 -0.54 0.24
C ASP A 19 -12.40 -1.28 -1.08
N ASP A 20 -13.24 -1.02 -2.07
CA ASP A 20 -13.15 -1.61 -3.39
C ASP A 20 -11.87 -1.17 -4.13
N ASP A 21 -11.40 0.05 -3.89
CA ASP A 21 -10.19 0.59 -4.51
C ASP A 21 -8.90 -0.04 -3.94
N GLN A 22 -8.95 -0.63 -2.74
CA GLN A 22 -7.83 -1.32 -2.11
C GLN A 22 -7.84 -2.84 -2.30
N SER A 23 -8.69 -3.37 -3.15
CA SER A 23 -8.76 -4.81 -3.45
C SER A 23 -7.63 -5.26 -4.37
N ILE A 24 -6.39 -5.19 -3.87
CA ILE A 24 -5.15 -5.49 -4.62
C ILE A 24 -4.73 -6.96 -4.60
N TYR A 25 -5.46 -7.84 -3.90
CA TYR A 25 -5.14 -9.27 -3.79
C TYR A 25 -5.97 -10.18 -4.70
N ARG A 26 -6.56 -9.65 -5.77
CA ARG A 26 -7.35 -10.45 -6.74
C ARG A 26 -6.55 -11.61 -7.31
N PHE A 27 -5.27 -11.43 -7.56
CA PHE A 27 -4.35 -12.48 -8.04
C PHE A 27 -4.12 -13.62 -7.03
N ARG A 28 -4.55 -13.46 -5.75
CA ARG A 28 -4.54 -14.48 -4.71
C ARG A 28 -5.94 -15.05 -4.42
N GLY A 29 -6.89 -14.86 -5.34
CA GLY A 29 -8.27 -15.35 -5.19
C GLY A 29 -9.17 -14.49 -4.30
N ALA A 30 -8.73 -13.30 -3.91
CA ALA A 30 -9.62 -12.34 -3.24
C ALA A 30 -10.66 -11.83 -4.25
N THR A 31 -11.93 -11.87 -3.87
CA THR A 31 -13.03 -11.38 -4.71
C THR A 31 -13.66 -10.13 -4.10
N ILE A 32 -13.73 -9.09 -4.90
CA ILE A 32 -14.43 -7.84 -4.59
C ILE A 32 -15.95 -7.98 -4.76
N GLU A 33 -16.40 -9.01 -5.46
CA GLU A 33 -17.81 -9.24 -5.79
C GLU A 33 -18.71 -9.28 -4.56
N ASN A 34 -18.18 -9.73 -3.42
CA ASN A 34 -18.93 -9.78 -2.17
C ASN A 34 -19.39 -8.37 -1.72
N ILE A 35 -18.58 -7.34 -1.94
CA ILE A 35 -18.90 -5.94 -1.62
C ILE A 35 -19.77 -5.34 -2.71
N LEU A 36 -19.41 -5.57 -3.97
CA LEU A 36 -20.16 -5.02 -5.12
C LEU A 36 -21.58 -5.56 -5.19
N ASN A 37 -21.77 -6.85 -4.87
CA ASN A 37 -23.07 -7.51 -4.94
C ASN A 37 -23.86 -7.47 -3.62
N PHE A 38 -23.34 -6.84 -2.57
CA PHE A 38 -23.98 -6.84 -1.25
C PHE A 38 -25.41 -6.30 -1.29
N GLU A 39 -25.63 -5.17 -1.96
CA GLU A 39 -26.95 -4.54 -2.10
C GLU A 39 -27.95 -5.41 -2.89
N ARG A 40 -27.43 -6.23 -3.83
CA ARG A 40 -28.26 -7.17 -4.60
C ARG A 40 -28.75 -8.32 -3.73
N ILE A 41 -27.91 -8.77 -2.81
CA ILE A 41 -28.20 -9.91 -1.93
C ILE A 41 -29.07 -9.47 -0.74
N TYR A 42 -28.76 -8.33 -0.16
CA TYR A 42 -29.48 -7.75 0.96
C TYR A 42 -30.29 -6.53 0.49
N LYS A 43 -31.51 -6.79 0.03
CA LYS A 43 -32.41 -5.70 -0.41
C LYS A 43 -32.72 -4.74 0.73
N GLY A 44 -32.69 -3.45 0.44
CA GLY A 44 -32.88 -2.40 1.45
C GLY A 44 -31.60 -1.96 2.16
N THR A 45 -30.42 -2.44 1.72
CA THR A 45 -29.13 -1.99 2.22
C THR A 45 -28.97 -0.49 2.02
N ARG A 46 -28.53 0.20 3.08
CA ARG A 46 -28.08 1.59 3.00
C ARG A 46 -26.56 1.62 2.80
N THR A 47 -26.11 2.13 1.67
CA THR A 47 -24.68 2.33 1.40
C THR A 47 -24.26 3.73 1.77
N ILE A 48 -23.21 3.83 2.60
CA ILE A 48 -22.58 5.09 2.99
C ILE A 48 -21.16 5.08 2.41
N ARG A 49 -20.80 6.13 1.67
CA ARG A 49 -19.46 6.31 1.12
C ARG A 49 -18.67 7.24 2.00
N LEU A 50 -17.47 6.79 2.42
CA LEU A 50 -16.54 7.60 3.19
C LEU A 50 -15.52 8.19 2.21
N GLU A 51 -15.79 9.40 1.72
CA GLU A 51 -15.00 10.05 0.68
C GLU A 51 -14.01 11.07 1.25
N GLN A 52 -14.26 11.58 2.46
CA GLN A 52 -13.34 12.49 3.11
C GLN A 52 -12.14 11.74 3.66
N ASN A 53 -10.95 12.15 3.22
CA ASN A 53 -9.67 11.66 3.71
C ASN A 53 -9.07 12.68 4.68
N TYR A 54 -8.56 12.18 5.80
CA TYR A 54 -7.99 13.00 6.89
C TYR A 54 -6.47 12.85 6.99
N ARG A 55 -5.86 11.98 6.17
CA ARG A 55 -4.44 11.65 6.21
C ARG A 55 -3.64 12.49 5.25
N SER A 56 -4.06 12.53 4.00
CA SER A 56 -3.27 13.04 2.88
C SER A 56 -3.67 14.45 2.47
N THR A 57 -2.76 15.15 1.83
CA THR A 57 -3.01 16.44 1.15
C THR A 57 -3.70 16.23 -0.20
N SER A 58 -4.23 17.29 -0.79
CA SER A 58 -5.01 17.19 -2.03
C SER A 58 -4.16 16.77 -3.24
N ASN A 59 -2.88 17.14 -3.31
CA ASN A 59 -1.99 16.71 -4.40
C ASN A 59 -1.82 15.18 -4.41
N ILE A 60 -1.66 14.57 -3.24
CA ILE A 60 -1.57 13.11 -3.11
C ILE A 60 -2.88 12.44 -3.51
N LEU A 61 -4.02 12.97 -3.04
CA LEU A 61 -5.33 12.40 -3.37
C LEU A 61 -5.70 12.56 -4.84
N ASN A 62 -5.33 13.67 -5.46
CA ASN A 62 -5.54 13.89 -6.89
C ASN A 62 -4.77 12.86 -7.72
N ALA A 63 -3.50 12.63 -7.38
CA ALA A 63 -2.70 11.59 -8.03
C ALA A 63 -3.32 10.20 -7.84
N ALA A 64 -3.75 9.85 -6.62
CA ALA A 64 -4.40 8.58 -6.33
C ALA A 64 -5.73 8.42 -7.08
N ASN A 65 -6.58 9.46 -7.11
CA ASN A 65 -7.83 9.46 -7.87
C ASN A 65 -7.58 9.28 -9.37
N CYS A 66 -6.55 9.92 -9.94
CA CYS A 66 -6.17 9.73 -11.34
C CYS A 66 -5.77 8.29 -11.66
N VAL A 67 -5.03 7.63 -10.78
CA VAL A 67 -4.64 6.23 -10.97
C VAL A 67 -5.87 5.32 -10.88
N ILE A 68 -6.67 5.47 -9.82
CA ILE A 68 -7.76 4.54 -9.53
C ILE A 68 -8.94 4.66 -10.50
N GLN A 69 -9.13 5.81 -11.15
CA GLN A 69 -10.21 5.99 -12.13
C GLN A 69 -10.09 5.06 -13.35
N HIS A 70 -8.90 4.50 -13.63
CA HIS A 70 -8.70 3.52 -14.69
C HIS A 70 -9.29 2.14 -14.35
N ASN A 71 -9.63 1.89 -13.10
CA ASN A 71 -10.32 0.67 -12.69
C ASN A 71 -11.80 0.77 -13.01
N THR A 72 -12.31 -0.15 -13.81
CA THR A 72 -13.73 -0.19 -14.22
C THR A 72 -14.63 -0.91 -13.22
N GLU A 73 -14.07 -1.85 -12.44
CA GLU A 73 -14.81 -2.65 -11.46
C GLU A 73 -14.79 -1.99 -10.08
N ARG A 74 -15.51 -0.85 -9.93
CA ARG A 74 -15.58 -0.12 -8.67
C ARG A 74 -16.95 0.55 -8.48
N LYS A 75 -17.33 0.81 -7.23
CA LYS A 75 -18.54 1.57 -6.90
C LYS A 75 -18.44 3.08 -7.17
N GLY A 76 -17.25 3.54 -7.55
CA GLY A 76 -16.96 4.93 -7.87
C GLY A 76 -17.09 5.84 -6.64
N LYS A 77 -15.95 6.26 -6.09
CA LYS A 77 -15.84 7.33 -5.10
C LYS A 77 -14.70 8.25 -5.52
N THR A 78 -14.73 9.49 -5.07
CA THR A 78 -13.64 10.44 -5.27
C THR A 78 -13.20 10.92 -3.91
N LEU A 79 -11.98 10.60 -3.54
CA LEU A 79 -11.43 11.04 -2.26
C LEU A 79 -11.11 12.53 -2.30
N TRP A 80 -11.46 13.23 -1.23
CA TRP A 80 -11.17 14.64 -1.03
C TRP A 80 -10.70 14.90 0.38
N THR A 81 -10.03 16.04 0.62
CA THR A 81 -9.50 16.41 1.93
C THR A 81 -9.63 17.91 2.19
N LYS A 82 -9.51 18.28 3.47
CA LYS A 82 -9.35 19.65 3.94
C LYS A 82 -7.90 20.00 4.31
N ASN A 83 -6.95 19.08 4.11
CA ASN A 83 -5.55 19.23 4.55
C ASN A 83 -4.71 20.15 3.64
N GLY A 84 -5.32 20.95 2.76
CA GLY A 84 -4.58 21.82 1.82
C GLY A 84 -3.93 21.04 0.67
N GLU A 85 -3.11 21.73 -0.12
CA GLU A 85 -2.49 21.18 -1.32
C GLU A 85 -1.32 20.25 -1.00
N GLY A 86 -0.44 20.66 -0.10
CA GLY A 86 0.80 19.95 0.21
C GLY A 86 1.79 19.96 -0.95
N ASP A 87 2.85 19.16 -0.81
CA ASP A 87 3.88 19.01 -1.82
C ASP A 87 3.38 18.25 -3.04
N LYS A 88 3.98 18.54 -4.18
CA LYS A 88 3.68 17.83 -5.44
C LYS A 88 4.28 16.43 -5.41
N VAL A 89 3.56 15.48 -5.99
CA VAL A 89 4.09 14.14 -6.25
C VAL A 89 5.22 14.25 -7.28
N GLN A 90 6.38 13.71 -6.94
CA GLN A 90 7.54 13.68 -7.82
C GLN A 90 7.68 12.31 -8.47
N VAL A 91 8.18 12.29 -9.70
CA VAL A 91 8.51 11.07 -10.43
C VAL A 91 9.98 11.12 -10.78
N TYR A 92 10.71 10.11 -10.36
CA TYR A 92 12.12 9.92 -10.72
C TYR A 92 12.25 8.65 -11.55
N THR A 93 12.99 8.70 -12.64
CA THR A 93 13.29 7.55 -13.48
C THR A 93 14.77 7.21 -13.31
N ALA A 94 15.04 6.17 -12.57
CA ALA A 94 16.38 5.69 -12.34
C ALA A 94 16.96 4.96 -13.56
N GLU A 95 18.27 5.03 -13.75
CA GLU A 95 18.99 4.29 -14.79
C GLU A 95 19.11 2.79 -14.44
N ASN A 96 19.22 2.49 -13.15
CA ASN A 96 19.34 1.15 -12.61
C ASN A 96 18.96 1.12 -11.12
N GLU A 97 18.98 -0.07 -10.53
CA GLU A 97 18.59 -0.31 -9.13
C GLU A 97 19.48 0.40 -8.11
N GLN A 98 20.77 0.62 -8.45
CA GLN A 98 21.70 1.34 -7.57
C GLN A 98 21.43 2.84 -7.57
N ASP A 99 21.12 3.39 -8.75
CA ASP A 99 20.72 4.78 -8.91
C ASP A 99 19.40 5.06 -8.18
N GLU A 100 18.42 4.14 -8.27
CA GLU A 100 17.17 4.20 -7.52
C GLU A 100 17.44 4.28 -6.01
N ALA A 101 18.26 3.35 -5.47
CA ALA A 101 18.58 3.29 -4.06
C ALA A 101 19.36 4.54 -3.58
N SER A 102 20.27 5.04 -4.40
CA SER A 102 21.02 6.28 -4.13
C SER A 102 20.10 7.49 -4.06
N HIS A 103 19.23 7.65 -5.06
CA HIS A 103 18.26 8.75 -5.10
C HIS A 103 17.34 8.75 -3.87
N ILE A 104 16.82 7.58 -3.47
CA ILE A 104 15.99 7.44 -2.26
C ILE A 104 16.79 7.92 -1.03
N ALA A 105 18.05 7.49 -0.91
CA ALA A 105 18.90 7.88 0.21
C ALA A 105 19.18 9.39 0.23
N ASP A 106 19.38 10.01 -0.92
CA ASP A 106 19.62 11.46 -1.06
C ASP A 106 18.39 12.26 -0.64
N VAL A 107 17.19 11.85 -1.07
CA VAL A 107 15.91 12.48 -0.68
C VAL A 107 15.72 12.39 0.84
N ILE A 108 15.95 11.24 1.44
CA ILE A 108 15.89 11.06 2.90
C ILE A 108 16.92 11.96 3.58
N GLY A 109 18.17 11.97 3.08
CA GLY A 109 19.25 12.77 3.63
C GLY A 109 18.95 14.27 3.58
N GLN A 110 18.30 14.75 2.52
CA GLN A 110 17.87 16.14 2.42
C GLN A 110 16.80 16.47 3.46
N HIS A 111 15.76 15.64 3.58
CA HIS A 111 14.69 15.84 4.57
C HIS A 111 15.22 15.85 6.01
N LEU A 112 16.21 15.00 6.31
CA LEU A 112 16.86 15.00 7.64
C LEU A 112 17.61 16.33 7.93
N LYS A 113 18.27 16.92 6.92
CA LYS A 113 18.93 18.24 7.05
C LYS A 113 17.92 19.36 7.29
N GLU A 114 16.71 19.20 6.81
CA GLU A 114 15.59 20.14 7.01
C GLU A 114 14.86 19.93 8.35
N GLY A 115 15.33 19.02 9.19
CA GLY A 115 14.79 18.76 10.53
C GLY A 115 13.77 17.61 10.60
N GLY A 116 13.58 16.86 9.53
CA GLY A 116 12.74 15.65 9.52
C GLY A 116 13.41 14.47 10.22
N HIS A 117 12.69 13.37 10.36
CA HIS A 117 13.15 12.16 11.03
C HIS A 117 13.10 10.94 10.09
N LEU A 118 13.98 9.95 10.32
CA LEU A 118 13.96 8.68 9.58
C LEU A 118 12.60 7.98 9.65
N ALA A 119 11.90 8.10 10.78
CA ALA A 119 10.59 7.49 11.00
C ALA A 119 9.47 8.12 10.12
N ASP A 120 9.73 9.27 9.50
CA ASP A 120 8.76 9.94 8.63
C ASP A 120 8.74 9.34 7.22
N HIS A 121 9.66 8.40 6.92
CA HIS A 121 9.82 7.82 5.60
C HIS A 121 9.34 6.37 5.54
N ALA A 122 8.70 6.03 4.42
CA ALA A 122 8.36 4.66 4.09
C ALA A 122 8.67 4.39 2.60
N ILE A 123 9.33 3.29 2.33
CA ILE A 123 9.63 2.83 0.97
C ILE A 123 8.71 1.65 0.68
N LEU A 124 7.92 1.79 -0.38
CA LEU A 124 6.95 0.79 -0.80
C LEU A 124 7.39 0.20 -2.13
N TYR A 125 7.37 -1.11 -2.24
CA TYR A 125 7.72 -1.84 -3.46
C TYR A 125 6.71 -2.93 -3.77
N ARG A 126 6.62 -3.31 -5.03
CA ARG A 126 5.65 -4.31 -5.50
C ARG A 126 6.10 -5.74 -5.24
N MET A 127 7.38 -6.03 -5.39
CA MET A 127 7.97 -7.37 -5.26
C MET A 127 9.06 -7.36 -4.20
N ASN A 128 9.11 -8.42 -3.40
CA ASN A 128 10.12 -8.55 -2.33
C ASN A 128 11.57 -8.48 -2.85
N ALA A 129 11.81 -8.89 -4.09
CA ALA A 129 13.14 -8.82 -4.69
C ALA A 129 13.68 -7.39 -4.81
N GLN A 130 12.79 -6.39 -4.95
CA GLN A 130 13.15 -4.98 -5.05
C GLN A 130 13.72 -4.41 -3.74
N SER A 131 13.49 -5.06 -2.59
CA SER A 131 14.05 -4.60 -1.33
C SER A 131 15.56 -4.82 -1.23
N ALA A 132 16.10 -5.85 -1.87
CA ALA A 132 17.50 -6.25 -1.69
C ALA A 132 18.54 -5.19 -2.13
N PRO A 133 18.43 -4.53 -3.30
CA PRO A 133 19.32 -3.44 -3.68
C PRO A 133 19.27 -2.25 -2.71
N ILE A 134 18.05 -1.87 -2.29
CA ILE A 134 17.80 -0.76 -1.36
C ILE A 134 18.40 -1.08 0.02
N GLU A 135 18.12 -2.28 0.55
CA GLU A 135 18.68 -2.76 1.83
C GLU A 135 20.20 -2.79 1.81
N SER A 136 20.79 -3.31 0.72
CA SER A 136 22.23 -3.37 0.53
C SER A 136 22.86 -1.98 0.51
N TYR A 137 22.25 -1.03 -0.20
CA TYR A 137 22.72 0.35 -0.26
C TYR A 137 22.64 1.03 1.12
N PHE A 138 21.50 0.92 1.81
CA PHE A 138 21.28 1.53 3.12
C PHE A 138 22.22 0.99 4.18
N THR A 139 22.47 -0.33 4.15
CA THR A 139 23.43 -0.97 5.06
C THR A 139 24.84 -0.42 4.84
N ARG A 140 25.29 -0.29 3.60
CA ARG A 140 26.62 0.28 3.26
C ARG A 140 26.73 1.76 3.61
N ALA A 141 25.63 2.51 3.41
CA ALA A 141 25.57 3.93 3.75
C ALA A 141 25.33 4.22 5.24
N GLY A 142 25.16 3.17 6.07
CA GLY A 142 24.89 3.32 7.50
C GLY A 142 23.52 3.93 7.81
N ILE A 143 22.55 3.82 6.89
CA ILE A 143 21.20 4.36 7.07
C ILE A 143 20.34 3.34 7.86
N PRO A 144 19.90 3.66 9.09
CA PRO A 144 19.05 2.78 9.87
C PRO A 144 17.71 2.54 9.15
N HIS A 145 17.33 1.29 8.98
CA HIS A 145 16.10 0.90 8.32
C HIS A 145 15.49 -0.38 8.88
N LYS A 146 14.23 -0.63 8.61
CA LYS A 146 13.52 -1.85 9.00
C LYS A 146 12.66 -2.35 7.85
N ILE A 147 12.78 -3.65 7.54
CA ILE A 147 11.86 -4.33 6.60
C ILE A 147 10.62 -4.78 7.37
N VAL A 148 9.45 -4.38 6.89
CA VAL A 148 8.16 -4.74 7.47
C VAL A 148 7.48 -5.78 6.58
N GLY A 149 7.03 -6.89 7.18
CA GLY A 149 6.29 -7.95 6.48
C GLY A 149 7.13 -8.87 5.60
N GLY A 150 8.46 -8.71 5.59
CA GLY A 150 9.40 -9.58 4.88
C GLY A 150 10.45 -10.17 5.83
N GLN A 151 11.01 -11.32 5.46
CA GLN A 151 12.27 -11.78 6.04
C GLN A 151 13.42 -11.08 5.30
N ARG A 152 14.44 -10.62 6.03
CA ARG A 152 15.68 -10.15 5.40
C ARG A 152 16.19 -11.21 4.43
N PHE A 153 16.78 -10.80 3.32
CA PHE A 153 17.28 -11.75 2.31
C PHE A 153 18.14 -12.85 2.93
N ASN A 154 19.06 -12.48 3.82
CA ASN A 154 19.95 -13.42 4.52
C ASN A 154 19.24 -14.27 5.59
N ASP A 155 18.03 -13.92 6.00
CA ASP A 155 17.25 -14.67 6.98
C ASP A 155 16.33 -15.72 6.36
N ARG A 156 16.20 -15.71 5.04
CA ARG A 156 15.42 -16.72 4.31
C ARG A 156 16.06 -18.08 4.47
N LYS A 157 15.23 -19.10 4.70
CA LYS A 157 15.68 -20.48 4.89
C LYS A 157 16.57 -20.95 3.74
N GLU A 158 16.14 -20.67 2.51
CA GLU A 158 16.86 -21.07 1.29
C GLU A 158 18.27 -20.46 1.23
N VAL A 159 18.41 -19.21 1.63
CA VAL A 159 19.72 -18.51 1.67
C VAL A 159 20.60 -19.07 2.77
N LYS A 160 20.04 -19.33 3.95
CA LYS A 160 20.77 -19.97 5.08
C LYS A 160 21.23 -21.38 4.73
N ASP A 161 20.37 -22.16 4.08
CA ASP A 161 20.70 -23.52 3.66
C ASP A 161 21.85 -23.53 2.64
N ILE A 162 21.82 -22.63 1.64
CA ILE A 162 22.91 -22.47 0.66
C ILE A 162 24.20 -22.01 1.37
N HIS A 163 24.10 -21.02 2.23
CA HIS A 163 25.28 -20.51 2.96
C HIS A 163 25.93 -21.58 3.84
N SER A 164 25.11 -22.39 4.53
CA SER A 164 25.57 -23.49 5.36
C SER A 164 26.20 -24.64 4.55
N TYR A 165 25.78 -24.80 3.29
CA TYR A 165 26.37 -25.80 2.39
C TYR A 165 27.72 -25.35 1.82
N MET A 166 27.93 -24.02 1.70
CA MET A 166 29.17 -23.43 1.16
C MET A 166 30.22 -23.14 2.22
N SER A 167 29.87 -23.26 3.52
CA SER A 167 30.79 -23.10 4.67
C SER A 167 31.35 -24.43 5.10
#